data_f81be9f75e87b8f575313f76ae7aa59c
#
_entry.id   f81be9f75e87b8f575313f76ae7aa59c
#
_cell.length_a   1.000
_cell.length_b   1.000
_cell.length_c   1.000
_cell.angle_alpha   90.00
_cell.angle_beta   90.00
_cell.angle_gamma   90.00
#
_symmetry.space_group_name_H-M   'P 1'
#
loop_
_entity.id
_entity.type
_entity.pdbx_description
1 polymer ?
#
loop_
_entity_poly.entity_id
_entity_poly.type
_entity_poly.pdbx_seq_one_letter_code
_entity_poly.pdbx_strand_id
1 'polypeptide(L)'
;GHLLHPIRGMRTARILAAYRQAQEDMRADAAVGDLTEVQLLAASARTGVDLAEVARCVTRWMDVAPLALLPRCAEHDLVESLDLLRSWGLRLAVLSDYPAHAKLAALGIADHFDHVLCAQDADIGRFKPHPRGLEVALQRLELDAAEVLYVGDRSEVDAVSAAAANIRCVIVGGPRVRTDGTDYHTTRTLREMTMMLEPT
;
A
#
# COMPACT_ATOMS: atom_id res chain seq x y z
N GLY A 1 11.22 -3.62 24.68
CA GLY A 1 11.12 -2.87 25.91
C GLY A 1 10.22 -1.65 25.90
N HIS A 2 10.06 -0.92 24.76
CA HIS A 2 9.31 0.36 24.74
C HIS A 2 7.77 0.15 24.84
N LEU A 3 7.24 -0.87 24.19
CA LEU A 3 5.81 -1.22 24.27
C LEU A 3 5.41 -1.88 25.59
N LEU A 4 6.38 -2.37 26.37
CA LEU A 4 6.14 -2.98 27.69
C LEU A 4 5.99 -1.94 28.81
N HIS A 5 6.29 -0.65 28.54
CA HIS A 5 6.02 0.43 29.48
C HIS A 5 4.60 0.98 29.20
N PRO A 6 3.61 0.76 30.08
CA PRO A 6 2.19 0.97 29.76
C PRO A 6 1.90 2.40 29.27
N ILE A 7 2.42 3.42 29.95
CA ILE A 7 2.18 4.84 29.60
C ILE A 7 2.80 5.19 28.23
N ARG A 8 4.01 4.74 27.97
CA ARG A 8 4.71 5.02 26.69
C ARG A 8 4.06 4.23 25.55
N GLY A 9 3.65 3.00 25.79
CA GLY A 9 2.93 2.17 24.83
C GLY A 9 1.58 2.78 24.42
N MET A 10 0.80 3.27 25.38
CA MET A 10 -0.48 3.95 25.13
C MET A 10 -0.31 5.25 24.33
N ARG A 11 0.73 6.05 24.65
CA ARG A 11 1.02 7.27 23.91
C ARG A 11 1.41 6.95 22.45
N THR A 12 2.27 5.97 22.23
CA THR A 12 2.65 5.50 20.90
C THR A 12 1.41 5.03 20.11
N ALA A 13 0.57 4.18 20.70
CA ALA A 13 -0.64 3.68 20.06
C ALA A 13 -1.59 4.83 19.67
N ARG A 14 -1.76 5.84 20.56
CA ARG A 14 -2.60 7.02 20.26
C ARG A 14 -2.05 7.84 19.10
N ILE A 15 -0.74 8.05 19.02
CA ILE A 15 -0.10 8.77 17.89
C ILE A 15 -0.34 8.00 16.59
N LEU A 16 -0.06 6.70 16.56
CA LEU A 16 -0.22 5.88 15.36
C LEU A 16 -1.67 5.77 14.91
N ALA A 17 -2.61 5.67 15.86
CA ALA A 17 -4.04 5.68 15.55
C ALA A 17 -4.47 7.02 14.94
N ALA A 18 -4.02 8.15 15.51
CA ALA A 18 -4.31 9.48 14.98
C ALA A 18 -3.71 9.69 13.58
N TYR A 19 -2.51 9.18 13.33
CA TYR A 19 -1.85 9.24 12.03
C TYR A 19 -2.62 8.43 10.96
N ARG A 20 -3.06 7.22 11.29
CA ARG A 20 -3.89 6.41 10.38
C ARG A 20 -5.27 7.03 10.14
N GLN A 21 -5.89 7.59 11.18
CA GLN A 21 -7.17 8.29 11.02
C GLN A 21 -7.03 9.51 10.12
N ALA A 22 -5.92 10.25 10.23
CA ALA A 22 -5.63 11.36 9.33
C ALA A 22 -5.55 10.89 7.86
N GLN A 23 -4.97 9.71 7.58
CA GLN A 23 -4.98 9.14 6.24
C GLN A 23 -6.40 8.85 5.73
N GLU A 24 -7.24 8.22 6.55
CA GLU A 24 -8.62 7.91 6.14
C GLU A 24 -9.43 9.20 5.86
N ASP A 25 -9.25 10.25 6.67
CA ASP A 25 -9.89 11.54 6.39
C ASP A 25 -9.37 12.18 5.09
N MET A 26 -8.04 12.10 4.85
CA MET A 26 -7.44 12.62 3.60
C MET A 26 -7.89 11.85 2.35
N ARG A 27 -8.27 10.56 2.49
CA ARG A 27 -8.90 9.79 1.40
C ARG A 27 -10.27 10.36 1.05
N ALA A 28 -11.07 10.72 2.08
CA ALA A 28 -12.41 11.24 1.90
C ALA A 28 -12.41 12.66 1.30
N ASP A 29 -11.49 13.51 1.77
CA ASP A 29 -11.44 14.93 1.42
C ASP A 29 -10.59 15.23 0.17
N ALA A 30 -10.01 14.20 -0.46
CA ALA A 30 -9.11 14.33 -1.61
C ALA A 30 -7.99 15.36 -1.37
N ALA A 31 -7.36 15.31 -0.20
CA ALA A 31 -6.28 16.22 0.22
C ALA A 31 -5.21 16.39 -0.86
N VAL A 32 -4.71 17.61 -1.03
CA VAL A 32 -3.71 17.99 -2.03
C VAL A 32 -2.48 18.54 -1.33
N GLY A 33 -1.30 18.24 -1.87
CA GLY A 33 -0.03 18.77 -1.37
C GLY A 33 0.90 17.68 -0.83
N ASP A 34 1.80 18.06 0.07
CA ASP A 34 2.67 17.09 0.76
C ASP A 34 1.85 16.27 1.76
N LEU A 35 1.44 15.07 1.31
CA LEU A 35 0.60 14.18 2.12
C LEU A 35 1.27 13.81 3.44
N THR A 36 2.60 13.69 3.48
CA THR A 36 3.35 13.35 4.69
C THR A 36 3.24 14.47 5.72
N GLU A 37 3.49 15.70 5.29
CA GLU A 37 3.42 16.86 6.19
C GLU A 37 1.98 17.08 6.70
N VAL A 38 0.99 17.07 5.81
CA VAL A 38 -0.42 17.26 6.17
C VAL A 38 -0.87 16.18 7.16
N GLN A 39 -0.50 14.93 6.93
CA GLN A 39 -0.86 13.81 7.81
C GLN A 39 -0.20 13.92 9.19
N LEU A 40 1.08 14.30 9.26
CA LEU A 40 1.80 14.53 10.52
C LEU A 40 1.21 15.70 11.33
N LEU A 41 0.87 16.82 10.66
CA LEU A 41 0.23 17.96 11.29
C LEU A 41 -1.14 17.60 11.86
N ALA A 42 -1.96 16.86 11.10
CA ALA A 42 -3.26 16.39 11.56
C ALA A 42 -3.15 15.47 12.78
N ALA A 43 -2.17 14.55 12.79
CA ALA A 43 -1.92 13.67 13.93
C ALA A 43 -1.42 14.44 15.16
N SER A 44 -0.56 15.44 14.97
CA SER A 44 -0.09 16.33 16.04
C SER A 44 -1.26 17.11 16.65
N ALA A 45 -2.10 17.74 15.81
CA ALA A 45 -3.28 18.49 16.26
C ALA A 45 -4.26 17.62 17.06
N ARG A 46 -4.55 16.38 16.59
CA ARG A 46 -5.46 15.43 17.28
C ARG A 46 -4.94 14.95 18.62
N THR A 47 -3.64 14.77 18.72
CA THR A 47 -3.04 14.21 19.94
C THR A 47 -2.55 15.24 20.92
N GLY A 48 -2.36 16.49 20.51
CA GLY A 48 -1.68 17.53 21.29
C GLY A 48 -0.20 17.21 21.53
N VAL A 49 0.39 16.32 20.73
CA VAL A 49 1.80 15.94 20.80
C VAL A 49 2.59 16.77 19.80
N ASP A 50 3.79 17.22 20.21
CA ASP A 50 4.70 17.99 19.36
C ASP A 50 4.96 17.26 18.03
N LEU A 51 5.00 18.03 16.92
CA LEU A 51 5.12 17.53 15.57
C LEU A 51 6.39 16.66 15.37
N ALA A 52 7.52 17.09 15.93
CA ALA A 52 8.77 16.35 15.80
C ALA A 52 8.72 15.02 16.58
N GLU A 53 7.98 14.96 17.68
CA GLU A 53 7.77 13.70 18.41
C GLU A 53 6.83 12.77 17.63
N VAL A 54 5.76 13.30 17.03
CA VAL A 54 4.87 12.53 16.14
C VAL A 54 5.66 11.93 14.98
N ALA A 55 6.45 12.75 14.27
CA ALA A 55 7.28 12.31 13.16
C ALA A 55 8.25 11.19 13.56
N ARG A 56 8.99 11.37 14.68
CA ARG A 56 9.90 10.32 15.20
C ARG A 56 9.15 9.03 15.57
N CYS A 57 7.94 9.15 16.11
CA CYS A 57 7.12 8.00 16.47
C CYS A 57 6.67 7.23 15.21
N VAL A 58 6.18 7.94 14.19
CA VAL A 58 5.75 7.35 12.90
C VAL A 58 6.92 6.65 12.22
N THR A 59 8.03 7.35 11.99
CA THR A 59 9.24 6.76 11.38
C THR A 59 9.69 5.50 12.12
N ARG A 60 9.75 5.56 13.44
CA ARG A 60 10.19 4.40 14.23
C ARG A 60 9.26 3.20 14.08
N TRP A 61 7.95 3.39 14.15
CA TRP A 61 6.99 2.30 14.30
C TRP A 61 6.29 1.89 13.01
N MET A 62 6.30 2.73 11.98
CA MET A 62 5.73 2.39 10.67
C MET A 62 6.81 2.06 9.63
N ASP A 63 8.00 2.68 9.73
CA ASP A 63 9.01 2.51 8.69
C ASP A 63 10.18 1.61 9.15
N VAL A 64 10.67 1.77 10.40
CA VAL A 64 11.89 1.09 10.85
C VAL A 64 11.60 -0.21 11.61
N ALA A 65 10.78 -0.14 12.66
CA ALA A 65 10.56 -1.30 13.54
C ALA A 65 9.95 -2.52 12.84
N PRO A 66 9.04 -2.38 11.84
CA PRO A 66 8.48 -3.51 11.14
C PRO A 66 9.49 -4.29 10.28
N LEU A 67 10.56 -3.66 9.78
CA LEU A 67 11.49 -4.27 8.83
C LEU A 67 12.05 -5.61 9.32
N ALA A 68 12.39 -5.70 10.60
CA ALA A 68 12.93 -6.93 11.19
C ALA A 68 11.90 -8.08 11.30
N LEU A 69 10.60 -7.76 11.20
CA LEU A 69 9.51 -8.73 11.34
C LEU A 69 8.93 -9.16 9.99
N LEU A 70 9.03 -8.31 8.96
CA LEU A 70 8.44 -8.55 7.65
C LEU A 70 8.79 -9.92 7.06
N PRO A 71 10.04 -10.41 7.08
CA PRO A 71 10.37 -11.72 6.51
C PRO A 71 9.62 -12.89 7.18
N ARG A 72 9.20 -12.71 8.44
CA ARG A 72 8.44 -13.73 9.19
C ARG A 72 6.93 -13.66 8.93
N CYS A 73 6.46 -12.54 8.38
CA CYS A 73 5.06 -12.28 8.07
C CYS A 73 4.77 -12.39 6.57
N ALA A 74 5.81 -12.63 5.75
CA ALA A 74 5.66 -12.81 4.31
C ALA A 74 4.80 -14.05 4.02
N GLU A 75 3.96 -13.96 2.99
CA GLU A 75 3.24 -15.11 2.48
C GLU A 75 4.25 -16.17 2.00
N HIS A 76 3.99 -17.44 2.30
CA HIS A 76 4.93 -18.53 2.05
C HIS A 76 5.40 -18.59 0.59
N ASP A 77 4.49 -18.40 -0.36
CA ASP A 77 4.74 -18.53 -1.80
C ASP A 77 5.01 -17.18 -2.48
N LEU A 78 5.35 -16.11 -1.72
CA LEU A 78 5.52 -14.77 -2.26
C LEU A 78 6.61 -14.70 -3.33
N VAL A 79 7.82 -15.14 -2.99
CA VAL A 79 8.98 -15.10 -3.92
C VAL A 79 8.73 -15.97 -5.14
N GLU A 80 8.26 -17.21 -4.93
CA GLU A 80 7.95 -18.16 -6.02
C GLU A 80 6.90 -17.58 -6.98
N SER A 81 5.85 -16.93 -6.44
CA SER A 81 4.82 -16.29 -7.26
C SER A 81 5.37 -15.13 -8.10
N LEU A 82 6.25 -14.30 -7.51
CA LEU A 82 6.88 -13.19 -8.24
C LEU A 82 7.84 -13.69 -9.31
N ASP A 83 8.65 -14.70 -9.01
CA ASP A 83 9.57 -15.36 -9.96
C ASP A 83 8.79 -15.91 -11.16
N LEU A 84 7.67 -16.57 -10.90
CA LEU A 84 6.81 -17.13 -11.93
C LEU A 84 6.22 -16.05 -12.85
N LEU A 85 5.68 -14.98 -12.28
CA LEU A 85 5.18 -13.83 -13.05
C LEU A 85 6.28 -13.20 -13.93
N ARG A 86 7.49 -13.04 -13.38
CA ARG A 86 8.65 -12.54 -14.13
C ARG A 86 9.09 -13.51 -15.24
N SER A 87 9.03 -14.82 -15.01
CA SER A 87 9.37 -15.83 -16.02
C SER A 87 8.44 -15.81 -17.22
N TRP A 88 7.21 -15.35 -17.06
CA TRP A 88 6.26 -15.11 -18.15
C TRP A 88 6.46 -13.78 -18.87
N GLY A 89 7.52 -13.03 -18.52
CA GLY A 89 7.84 -11.75 -19.14
C GLY A 89 6.97 -10.58 -18.64
N LEU A 90 6.23 -10.76 -17.55
CA LEU A 90 5.42 -9.69 -16.99
C LEU A 90 6.30 -8.65 -16.29
N ARG A 91 5.98 -7.38 -16.51
CA ARG A 91 6.53 -6.27 -15.74
C ARG A 91 5.75 -6.10 -14.45
N LEU A 92 6.47 -5.87 -13.35
CA LEU A 92 5.85 -5.74 -12.03
C LEU A 92 6.09 -4.34 -11.46
N ALA A 93 5.06 -3.75 -10.88
CA ALA A 93 5.17 -2.48 -10.17
C ALA A 93 4.42 -2.54 -8.83
N VAL A 94 4.91 -1.78 -7.87
CA VAL A 94 4.25 -1.58 -6.56
C VAL A 94 3.69 -0.17 -6.48
N LEU A 95 2.43 -0.05 -6.07
CA LEU A 95 1.84 1.20 -5.62
C LEU A 95 1.44 1.07 -4.14
N SER A 96 2.11 1.80 -3.28
CA SER A 96 1.86 1.83 -1.84
C SER A 96 1.42 3.21 -1.37
N ASP A 97 0.60 3.28 -0.33
CA ASP A 97 0.24 4.55 0.31
C ASP A 97 1.42 5.16 1.10
N TYR A 98 2.38 4.33 1.51
CA TYR A 98 3.57 4.71 2.27
C TYR A 98 4.85 4.22 1.60
N PRO A 99 6.02 4.79 1.90
CA PRO A 99 7.29 4.35 1.34
C PRO A 99 7.50 2.84 1.49
N ALA A 100 7.75 2.16 0.36
CA ALA A 100 7.83 0.70 0.31
C ALA A 100 9.23 0.14 0.09
N HIS A 101 10.19 0.92 -0.43
CA HIS A 101 11.52 0.42 -0.81
C HIS A 101 12.23 -0.38 0.29
N ALA A 102 12.32 0.17 1.51
CA ALA A 102 12.95 -0.52 2.63
C ALA A 102 12.20 -1.81 3.03
N LYS A 103 10.89 -1.83 2.87
CA LYS A 103 10.04 -3.01 3.16
C LYS A 103 10.25 -4.11 2.13
N LEU A 104 10.29 -3.75 0.85
CA LEU A 104 10.58 -4.69 -0.24
C LEU A 104 12.00 -5.27 -0.14
N ALA A 105 12.98 -4.44 0.20
CA ALA A 105 14.34 -4.89 0.47
C ALA A 105 14.41 -5.84 1.68
N ALA A 106 13.70 -5.54 2.77
CA ALA A 106 13.64 -6.40 3.94
C ALA A 106 12.98 -7.76 3.64
N LEU A 107 12.02 -7.80 2.69
CA LEU A 107 11.39 -9.02 2.19
C LEU A 107 12.26 -9.78 1.17
N GLY A 108 13.35 -9.18 0.67
CA GLY A 108 14.21 -9.77 -0.35
C GLY A 108 13.59 -9.79 -1.75
N ILE A 109 12.60 -8.93 -2.02
CA ILE A 109 11.84 -8.92 -3.28
C ILE A 109 11.94 -7.60 -4.06
N ALA A 110 12.82 -6.69 -3.65
CA ALA A 110 12.94 -5.37 -4.30
C ALA A 110 13.25 -5.48 -5.79
N ASP A 111 14.11 -6.41 -6.19
CA ASP A 111 14.59 -6.58 -7.57
C ASP A 111 13.54 -7.21 -8.50
N HIS A 112 12.40 -7.67 -7.97
CA HIS A 112 11.30 -8.17 -8.80
C HIS A 112 10.51 -7.06 -9.47
N PHE A 113 10.59 -5.81 -8.98
CA PHE A 113 9.75 -4.72 -9.41
C PHE A 113 10.51 -3.74 -10.30
N ASP A 114 9.94 -3.43 -11.46
CA ASP A 114 10.46 -2.42 -12.39
C ASP A 114 10.23 -0.99 -11.85
N HIS A 115 9.12 -0.80 -11.12
CA HIS A 115 8.78 0.48 -10.50
C HIS A 115 8.20 0.29 -9.08
N VAL A 116 8.60 1.17 -8.18
CA VAL A 116 8.03 1.29 -6.84
C VAL A 116 7.53 2.72 -6.67
N LEU A 117 6.21 2.86 -6.55
CA LEU A 117 5.50 4.13 -6.43
C LEU A 117 4.93 4.29 -5.03
N CYS A 118 4.93 5.53 -4.55
CA CYS A 118 4.31 5.88 -3.27
C CYS A 118 3.25 6.97 -3.49
N ALA A 119 2.09 6.84 -2.87
CA ALA A 119 1.06 7.88 -2.91
C ALA A 119 1.56 9.24 -2.40
N GLN A 120 2.61 9.23 -1.56
CA GLN A 120 3.25 10.42 -1.03
C GLN A 120 4.29 11.04 -1.99
N ASP A 121 4.59 10.41 -3.14
CA ASP A 121 5.47 10.99 -4.15
C ASP A 121 4.84 12.27 -4.73
N ALA A 122 5.66 13.28 -5.03
CA ALA A 122 5.20 14.61 -5.43
C ALA A 122 4.38 14.61 -6.73
N ASP A 123 4.62 13.66 -7.65
CA ASP A 123 3.90 13.51 -8.92
C ASP A 123 2.57 12.72 -8.76
N ILE A 124 2.37 12.08 -7.61
CA ILE A 124 1.13 11.38 -7.24
C ILE A 124 0.30 12.23 -6.28
N GLY A 125 0.77 12.50 -5.06
CA GLY A 125 0.15 13.36 -4.07
C GLY A 125 -1.30 13.02 -3.73
N ARG A 126 -1.70 11.73 -3.84
CA ARG A 126 -3.06 11.25 -3.63
C ARG A 126 -3.04 9.82 -3.08
N PHE A 127 -3.75 9.61 -1.97
CA PHE A 127 -4.01 8.25 -1.47
C PHE A 127 -5.08 7.55 -2.31
N LYS A 128 -4.99 6.23 -2.40
CA LYS A 128 -6.09 5.42 -2.89
C LYS A 128 -7.33 5.66 -2.00
N PRO A 129 -8.56 5.69 -2.51
CA PRO A 129 -9.00 5.17 -3.82
C PRO A 129 -8.84 6.12 -5.02
N HIS A 130 -8.18 7.27 -4.89
CA HIS A 130 -7.94 8.14 -6.03
C HIS A 130 -7.09 7.42 -7.08
N PRO A 131 -7.43 7.46 -8.40
CA PRO A 131 -6.75 6.68 -9.45
C PRO A 131 -5.34 7.19 -9.78
N ARG A 132 -4.96 8.38 -9.33
CA ARG A 132 -3.72 9.06 -9.74
C ARG A 132 -2.47 8.20 -9.64
N GLY A 133 -2.33 7.41 -8.57
CA GLY A 133 -1.17 6.51 -8.41
C GLY A 133 -1.10 5.42 -9.48
N LEU A 134 -2.26 4.88 -9.89
CA LEU A 134 -2.35 3.89 -10.97
C LEU A 134 -2.13 4.54 -12.34
N GLU A 135 -2.63 5.75 -12.57
CA GLU A 135 -2.38 6.50 -13.80
C GLU A 135 -0.88 6.77 -13.99
N VAL A 136 -0.17 7.16 -12.92
CA VAL A 136 1.30 7.34 -12.96
C VAL A 136 2.01 6.01 -13.17
N ALA A 137 1.51 4.91 -12.58
CA ALA A 137 2.07 3.57 -12.80
C ALA A 137 1.96 3.16 -14.29
N LEU A 138 0.79 3.37 -14.93
CA LEU A 138 0.60 3.14 -16.37
C LEU A 138 1.59 3.95 -17.21
N GLN A 139 1.76 5.23 -16.90
CA GLN A 139 2.71 6.11 -17.62
C GLN A 139 4.15 5.60 -17.48
N ARG A 140 4.59 5.20 -16.27
CA ARG A 140 5.95 4.70 -16.05
C ARG A 140 6.19 3.33 -16.68
N LEU A 141 5.15 2.50 -16.75
CA LEU A 141 5.18 1.21 -17.41
C LEU A 141 5.02 1.33 -18.92
N GLU A 142 4.62 2.49 -19.45
CA GLU A 142 4.29 2.69 -20.88
C GLU A 142 3.28 1.65 -21.37
N LEU A 143 2.20 1.42 -20.57
CA LEU A 143 1.14 0.45 -20.84
C LEU A 143 -0.23 1.11 -20.81
N ASP A 144 -1.15 0.55 -21.59
CA ASP A 144 -2.57 0.90 -21.49
C ASP A 144 -3.26 0.16 -20.35
N ALA A 145 -4.33 0.72 -19.80
CA ALA A 145 -5.08 0.14 -18.69
C ALA A 145 -5.59 -1.29 -18.98
N ALA A 146 -5.91 -1.61 -20.25
CA ALA A 146 -6.36 -2.93 -20.66
C ALA A 146 -5.28 -4.03 -20.57
N GLU A 147 -4.00 -3.63 -20.58
CA GLU A 147 -2.85 -4.53 -20.53
C GLU A 147 -2.40 -4.82 -19.09
N VAL A 148 -2.97 -4.13 -18.09
CA VAL A 148 -2.55 -4.20 -16.69
C VAL A 148 -3.60 -4.90 -15.84
N LEU A 149 -3.13 -5.65 -14.87
CA LEU A 149 -3.92 -6.18 -13.77
C LEU A 149 -3.44 -5.56 -12.47
N TYR A 150 -4.35 -4.94 -11.73
CA TYR A 150 -4.08 -4.46 -10.39
C TYR A 150 -4.41 -5.53 -9.35
N VAL A 151 -3.49 -5.78 -8.43
CA VAL A 151 -3.68 -6.74 -7.34
C VAL A 151 -3.63 -5.99 -6.02
N GLY A 152 -4.68 -6.10 -5.22
CA GLY A 152 -4.81 -5.44 -3.92
C GLY A 152 -5.38 -6.36 -2.85
N ASP A 153 -5.57 -5.86 -1.64
CA ASP A 153 -6.12 -6.59 -0.49
C ASP A 153 -7.38 -5.92 0.11
N ARG A 154 -7.63 -4.66 -0.25
CA ARG A 154 -8.76 -3.86 0.27
C ARG A 154 -9.73 -3.48 -0.84
N SER A 155 -10.85 -4.17 -0.93
CA SER A 155 -11.83 -3.92 -2.00
C SER A 155 -12.36 -2.47 -2.00
N GLU A 156 -12.60 -1.89 -0.82
CA GLU A 156 -13.11 -0.52 -0.66
C GLU A 156 -12.11 0.58 -1.06
N VAL A 157 -10.85 0.22 -1.24
CA VAL A 157 -9.78 1.15 -1.62
C VAL A 157 -9.16 0.75 -2.96
N ASP A 158 -8.71 -0.50 -3.07
CA ASP A 158 -7.93 -0.98 -4.21
C ASP A 158 -8.81 -1.22 -5.44
N ALA A 159 -9.96 -1.90 -5.28
CA ALA A 159 -10.86 -2.14 -6.41
C ALA A 159 -11.51 -0.84 -6.90
N VAL A 160 -11.82 0.09 -5.99
CA VAL A 160 -12.36 1.41 -6.35
C VAL A 160 -11.33 2.23 -7.13
N SER A 161 -10.06 2.22 -6.69
CA SER A 161 -8.97 2.90 -7.40
C SER A 161 -8.74 2.32 -8.79
N ALA A 162 -8.73 0.98 -8.91
CA ALA A 162 -8.56 0.28 -10.17
C ALA A 162 -9.71 0.56 -11.15
N ALA A 163 -10.96 0.51 -10.69
CA ALA A 163 -12.12 0.83 -11.50
C ALA A 163 -12.08 2.27 -12.01
N ALA A 164 -11.70 3.23 -11.17
CA ALA A 164 -11.55 4.63 -11.56
C ALA A 164 -10.43 4.86 -12.59
N ALA A 165 -9.42 3.99 -12.61
CA ALA A 165 -8.34 3.98 -13.62
C ALA A 165 -8.64 3.08 -14.84
N ASN A 166 -9.83 2.45 -14.92
CA ASN A 166 -10.21 1.46 -15.92
C ASN A 166 -9.28 0.22 -15.98
N ILE A 167 -8.68 -0.16 -14.86
CA ILE A 167 -7.78 -1.31 -14.76
C ILE A 167 -8.57 -2.48 -14.14
N ARG A 168 -8.40 -3.69 -14.69
CA ARG A 168 -8.92 -4.93 -14.08
C ARG A 168 -8.28 -5.16 -12.71
N CYS A 169 -9.07 -5.68 -11.75
CA CYS A 169 -8.62 -5.84 -10.38
C CYS A 169 -8.84 -7.26 -9.86
N VAL A 170 -7.86 -7.73 -9.07
CA VAL A 170 -7.98 -8.92 -8.23
C VAL A 170 -7.72 -8.51 -6.77
N ILE A 171 -8.60 -8.93 -5.88
CA ILE A 171 -8.45 -8.77 -4.42
C ILE A 171 -8.02 -10.09 -3.81
N VAL A 172 -6.85 -10.09 -3.16
CA VAL A 172 -6.26 -11.26 -2.50
C VAL A 172 -6.58 -11.23 -1.01
N GLY A 173 -7.01 -12.36 -0.47
CA GLY A 173 -7.23 -12.54 0.98
C GLY A 173 -8.48 -11.87 1.54
N GLY A 174 -9.20 -11.11 0.74
CA GLY A 174 -10.39 -10.39 1.19
C GLY A 174 -11.65 -11.26 1.30
N PRO A 175 -12.63 -10.86 2.11
CA PRO A 175 -13.95 -11.46 2.07
C PRO A 175 -14.56 -11.23 0.67
N ARG A 176 -15.29 -12.22 0.16
CA ARG A 176 -15.99 -12.16 -1.14
C ARG A 176 -17.21 -11.21 -1.14
N VAL A 177 -17.10 -10.08 -0.44
CA VAL A 177 -18.16 -9.08 -0.39
C VAL A 177 -17.92 -8.11 -1.54
N ARG A 178 -18.76 -8.15 -2.56
CA ARG A 178 -18.79 -7.13 -3.59
C ARG A 178 -19.22 -5.81 -2.97
N THR A 179 -18.39 -4.79 -3.07
CA THR A 179 -18.81 -3.40 -2.85
C THR A 179 -19.60 -2.96 -4.08
N ASP A 180 -20.68 -2.22 -3.86
CA ASP A 180 -21.67 -1.87 -4.87
C ASP A 180 -21.04 -1.38 -6.19
N GLY A 181 -21.21 -2.16 -7.25
CA GLY A 181 -20.93 -1.74 -8.64
C GLY A 181 -19.49 -1.87 -9.13
N THR A 182 -18.54 -2.28 -8.31
CA THR A 182 -17.15 -2.48 -8.76
C THR A 182 -16.93 -3.93 -9.20
N ASP A 183 -16.47 -4.13 -10.42
CA ASP A 183 -16.16 -5.47 -10.93
C ASP A 183 -14.71 -5.83 -10.61
N TYR A 184 -14.51 -6.88 -9.80
CA TYR A 184 -13.20 -7.43 -9.46
C TYR A 184 -13.30 -8.92 -9.16
N HIS A 185 -12.19 -9.64 -9.37
CA HIS A 185 -12.06 -11.03 -8.97
C HIS A 185 -11.50 -11.14 -7.56
N THR A 186 -11.75 -12.25 -6.87
CA THR A 186 -11.18 -12.52 -5.55
C THR A 186 -10.44 -13.84 -5.55
N THR A 187 -9.27 -13.87 -4.94
CA THR A 187 -8.49 -15.08 -4.65
C THR A 187 -8.14 -15.12 -3.17
N ARG A 188 -7.82 -16.31 -2.66
CA ARG A 188 -7.43 -16.46 -1.25
C ARG A 188 -5.98 -16.13 -1.02
N THR A 189 -5.10 -16.43 -2.00
CA THR A 189 -3.66 -16.29 -1.91
C THR A 189 -3.11 -15.67 -3.18
N LEU A 190 -1.89 -15.12 -3.10
CA LEU A 190 -1.15 -14.64 -4.26
C LEU A 190 -0.88 -15.79 -5.25
N ARG A 191 -0.58 -16.99 -4.75
CA ARG A 191 -0.37 -18.19 -5.58
C ARG A 191 -1.62 -18.53 -6.39
N GLU A 192 -2.82 -18.53 -5.78
CA GLU A 192 -4.07 -18.77 -6.49
C GLU A 192 -4.27 -17.74 -7.62
N MET A 193 -3.99 -16.48 -7.36
CA MET A 193 -4.02 -15.41 -8.37
C MET A 193 -3.01 -15.69 -9.50
N THR A 194 -1.77 -16.06 -9.17
CA THR A 194 -0.73 -16.36 -10.16
C THR A 194 -1.16 -17.52 -11.07
N MET A 195 -1.68 -18.60 -10.51
CA MET A 195 -2.17 -19.74 -11.29
C MET A 195 -3.32 -19.41 -12.25
N MET A 196 -4.13 -18.38 -11.94
CA MET A 196 -5.19 -17.90 -12.87
C MET A 196 -4.61 -17.16 -14.10
N LEU A 197 -3.36 -16.71 -14.04
CA LEU A 197 -2.69 -15.96 -15.10
C LEU A 197 -1.77 -16.84 -15.95
N GLU A 198 -1.65 -18.13 -15.62
CA GLU A 198 -0.76 -19.05 -16.34
C GLU A 198 -1.06 -19.03 -17.85
N PRO A 199 -0.04 -18.74 -18.70
CA PRO A 199 -0.22 -18.75 -20.14
C PRO A 199 -0.57 -20.16 -20.62
N THR A 200 -1.63 -20.30 -21.41
CA THR A 200 -2.04 -21.58 -22.06
C THR A 200 -1.19 -21.92 -23.26
#